data_4a608eeeac1bdcf9ad39d313503af70b
#
_entry.id   4a608eeeac1bdcf9ad39d313503af70b
#
_cell.length_a   1.000
_cell.length_b   1.000
_cell.length_c   1.000
_cell.angle_alpha   90.00
_cell.angle_beta   90.00
_cell.angle_gamma   90.00
#
_symmetry.space_group_name_H-M   'P 1'
#
loop_
_entity.id
_entity.type
_entity.pdbx_description
1 polymer ?
#
loop_
_entity_poly.entity_id
_entity_poly.type
_entity_poly.pdbx_seq_one_letter_code
_entity_poly.pdbx_strand_id
1 'polypeptide(L)'
;MVLAQQTADLVKITDMYKMKQMSALSLSPDGKQAVFVLNSIEPEGINKWEYKYTNQLYLVAADGSSSPRALTYKESASQPVWSPDGKKIAFLRAVDGKPQIFFLSLEGGEPVQITKFRYGASSPQFSPDGSQLLFSASVSLADLLKDKELNPTAAVPKWPAEKPGFEQNQFLQPNKALPNPDGTTEEIRAYLE
;
A
#
# COMPACT_ATOMS: atom_id res chain seq x y z
N MET A 1 -0.85 -47.38 -33.27
CA MET A 1 -0.25 -46.52 -32.24
C MET A 1 -1.08 -45.24 -32.18
N VAL A 2 -2.05 -45.15 -31.26
CA VAL A 2 -2.90 -43.99 -31.11
C VAL A 2 -2.17 -43.00 -30.22
N LEU A 3 -1.70 -41.92 -30.79
CA LEU A 3 -1.20 -40.78 -30.03
C LEU A 3 -2.37 -40.17 -29.25
N ALA A 4 -2.38 -40.39 -27.93
CA ALA A 4 -3.27 -39.66 -27.04
C ALA A 4 -2.94 -38.18 -27.16
N GLN A 5 -3.81 -37.41 -27.83
CA GLN A 5 -3.77 -35.94 -27.76
C GLN A 5 -4.00 -35.57 -26.29
N GLN A 6 -2.94 -35.08 -25.62
CA GLN A 6 -3.08 -34.37 -24.37
C GLN A 6 -3.99 -33.17 -24.67
N THR A 7 -5.21 -33.21 -24.21
CA THR A 7 -6.08 -32.03 -24.21
C THR A 7 -5.41 -31.01 -23.33
N ALA A 8 -4.85 -29.98 -23.95
CA ALA A 8 -4.35 -28.82 -23.22
C ALA A 8 -5.48 -28.30 -22.32
N ASP A 9 -5.23 -28.26 -21.02
CA ASP A 9 -6.20 -27.72 -20.06
C ASP A 9 -6.38 -26.22 -20.41
N LEU A 10 -7.53 -25.87 -20.94
CA LEU A 10 -7.82 -24.50 -21.35
C LEU A 10 -7.89 -23.62 -20.10
N VAL A 11 -7.23 -22.46 -20.15
CA VAL A 11 -7.29 -21.44 -19.09
C VAL A 11 -8.75 -21.01 -18.89
N LYS A 12 -9.26 -21.17 -17.68
CA LYS A 12 -10.60 -20.75 -17.28
C LYS A 12 -10.56 -19.38 -16.60
N ILE A 13 -11.63 -18.61 -16.67
CA ILE A 13 -11.75 -17.33 -15.96
C ILE A 13 -11.47 -17.51 -14.46
N THR A 14 -11.90 -18.64 -13.88
CA THR A 14 -11.65 -18.98 -12.48
C THR A 14 -10.18 -19.24 -12.12
N ASP A 15 -9.31 -19.43 -13.11
CA ASP A 15 -7.87 -19.59 -12.84
C ASP A 15 -7.22 -18.27 -12.44
N MET A 16 -7.83 -17.12 -12.76
CA MET A 16 -7.39 -15.81 -12.29
C MET A 16 -7.39 -15.71 -10.75
N TYR A 17 -8.34 -16.36 -10.09
CA TYR A 17 -8.39 -16.38 -8.61
C TYR A 17 -7.32 -17.27 -7.97
N LYS A 18 -6.72 -18.18 -8.75
CA LYS A 18 -5.63 -19.05 -8.29
C LYS A 18 -4.26 -18.35 -8.35
N MET A 19 -4.18 -17.22 -9.05
CA MET A 19 -2.92 -16.47 -9.15
C MET A 19 -2.58 -15.84 -7.82
N LYS A 20 -1.32 -16.02 -7.42
CA LYS A 20 -0.74 -15.38 -6.25
C LYS A 20 0.29 -14.37 -6.70
N GLN A 21 0.30 -13.20 -6.10
CA GLN A 21 1.23 -12.14 -6.43
C GLN A 21 2.16 -11.87 -5.25
N MET A 22 3.45 -11.82 -5.52
CA MET A 22 4.43 -11.36 -4.55
C MET A 22 4.63 -9.87 -4.66
N SER A 23 4.76 -9.19 -3.51
CA SER A 23 5.07 -7.78 -3.42
C SER A 23 5.91 -7.47 -2.18
N ALA A 24 6.45 -6.26 -2.10
CA ALA A 24 7.20 -5.77 -0.94
C ALA A 24 8.31 -6.73 -0.46
N LEU A 25 9.13 -7.22 -1.39
CA LEU A 25 10.29 -8.06 -1.08
C LEU A 25 11.36 -7.24 -0.34
N SER A 26 11.85 -7.76 0.79
CA SER A 26 12.92 -7.14 1.57
C SER A 26 13.88 -8.21 2.08
N LEU A 27 15.19 -7.99 1.88
CA LEU A 27 16.24 -8.87 2.39
C LEU A 27 16.57 -8.54 3.84
N SER A 28 16.92 -9.57 4.60
CA SER A 28 17.47 -9.41 5.95
C SER A 28 18.80 -8.64 5.92
N PRO A 29 19.21 -7.97 7.01
CA PRO A 29 20.46 -7.24 7.07
C PRO A 29 21.70 -8.07 6.76
N ASP A 30 21.67 -9.38 7.05
CA ASP A 30 22.74 -10.33 6.74
C ASP A 30 22.63 -10.95 5.34
N GLY A 31 21.59 -10.61 4.58
CA GLY A 31 21.33 -11.12 3.22
C GLY A 31 20.92 -12.58 3.13
N LYS A 32 20.71 -13.29 4.26
CA LYS A 32 20.44 -14.73 4.25
C LYS A 32 18.96 -15.09 4.12
N GLN A 33 18.08 -14.17 4.44
CA GLN A 33 16.64 -14.37 4.40
C GLN A 33 15.95 -13.25 3.64
N ALA A 34 14.79 -13.54 3.10
CA ALA A 34 13.91 -12.55 2.50
C ALA A 34 12.51 -12.65 3.09
N VAL A 35 11.90 -11.52 3.40
CA VAL A 35 10.49 -11.40 3.72
C VAL A 35 9.77 -10.79 2.52
N PHE A 36 8.57 -11.27 2.22
CA PHE A 36 7.72 -10.72 1.17
C PHE A 36 6.26 -10.81 1.55
N VAL A 37 5.43 -10.05 0.86
CA VAL A 37 3.98 -10.13 0.97
C VAL A 37 3.46 -11.02 -0.15
N LEU A 38 2.69 -12.03 0.19
CA LEU A 38 1.93 -12.85 -0.75
C LEU A 38 0.48 -12.37 -0.76
N ASN A 39 0.07 -11.83 -1.90
CA ASN A 39 -1.31 -11.44 -2.14
C ASN A 39 -2.04 -12.62 -2.75
N SER A 40 -3.15 -13.02 -2.16
CA SER A 40 -4.02 -14.08 -2.64
C SER A 40 -5.48 -13.65 -2.64
N ILE A 41 -6.26 -14.28 -3.48
CA ILE A 41 -7.72 -14.10 -3.55
C ILE A 41 -8.33 -15.41 -3.06
N GLU A 42 -9.11 -15.33 -1.99
CA GLU A 42 -9.72 -16.49 -1.38
C GLU A 42 -11.25 -16.38 -1.47
N PRO A 43 -11.96 -17.46 -1.84
CA PRO A 43 -13.41 -17.45 -1.81
C PRO A 43 -13.90 -17.32 -0.37
N GLU A 44 -14.87 -16.44 -0.15
CA GLU A 44 -15.48 -16.18 1.15
C GLU A 44 -16.98 -16.54 1.10
N GLY A 45 -17.54 -16.85 2.27
CA GLY A 45 -18.96 -17.16 2.40
C GLY A 45 -19.35 -18.60 2.05
N ILE A 46 -20.61 -18.93 2.38
CA ILE A 46 -21.17 -20.28 2.22
C ILE A 46 -21.27 -20.67 0.74
N ASN A 47 -21.58 -19.72 -0.11
CA ASN A 47 -21.78 -19.94 -1.56
C ASN A 47 -20.51 -19.76 -2.40
N LYS A 48 -19.40 -19.33 -1.80
CA LYS A 48 -18.11 -19.07 -2.48
C LYS A 48 -18.20 -18.13 -3.69
N TRP A 49 -19.18 -17.24 -3.72
CA TRP A 49 -19.33 -16.20 -4.73
C TRP A 49 -18.69 -14.87 -4.33
N GLU A 50 -18.36 -14.72 -3.04
CA GLU A 50 -17.65 -13.60 -2.49
C GLU A 50 -16.16 -13.93 -2.40
N TYR A 51 -15.32 -12.94 -2.64
CA TYR A 51 -13.86 -13.11 -2.65
C TYR A 51 -13.22 -12.10 -1.71
N LYS A 52 -12.30 -12.59 -0.90
CA LYS A 52 -11.50 -11.78 -0.01
C LYS A 52 -10.07 -11.70 -0.53
N TYR A 53 -9.56 -10.48 -0.62
CA TYR A 53 -8.13 -10.24 -0.87
C TYR A 53 -7.38 -10.35 0.46
N THR A 54 -6.38 -11.24 0.50
CA THR A 54 -5.57 -11.45 1.69
C THR A 54 -4.11 -11.17 1.38
N ASN A 55 -3.44 -10.50 2.29
CA ASN A 55 -2.02 -10.18 2.20
C ASN A 55 -1.34 -10.80 3.41
N GLN A 56 -0.43 -11.75 3.20
CA GLN A 56 0.27 -12.44 4.27
C GLN A 56 1.79 -12.30 4.10
N LEU A 57 2.50 -12.16 5.21
CA LEU A 57 3.95 -12.16 5.21
C LEU A 57 4.49 -13.56 5.13
N TYR A 58 5.47 -13.76 4.27
CA TYR A 58 6.21 -15.00 4.10
C TYR A 58 7.70 -14.75 4.26
N LEU A 59 8.39 -15.73 4.81
CA LEU A 59 9.84 -15.76 4.97
C LEU A 59 10.41 -16.91 4.15
N VAL A 60 11.54 -16.67 3.52
CA VAL A 60 12.26 -17.67 2.73
C VAL A 60 13.77 -17.48 2.90
N ALA A 61 14.55 -18.57 2.81
CA ALA A 61 15.99 -18.45 2.71
C ALA A 61 16.39 -17.88 1.34
N ALA A 62 17.31 -16.91 1.32
CA ALA A 62 17.71 -16.21 0.10
C ALA A 62 18.48 -17.11 -0.89
N ASP A 63 19.07 -18.20 -0.40
CA ASP A 63 19.80 -19.20 -1.19
C ASP A 63 18.89 -20.30 -1.79
N GLY A 64 17.57 -20.23 -1.53
CA GLY A 64 16.60 -21.22 -1.99
C GLY A 64 16.64 -22.55 -1.25
N SER A 65 17.37 -22.67 -0.15
CA SER A 65 17.52 -23.91 0.63
C SER A 65 16.25 -24.33 1.36
N SER A 66 15.27 -23.44 1.49
CA SER A 66 14.01 -23.73 2.19
C SER A 66 12.80 -23.20 1.41
N SER A 67 11.68 -23.92 1.55
CA SER A 67 10.39 -23.42 1.05
C SER A 67 9.92 -22.20 1.86
N PRO A 68 9.20 -21.26 1.23
CA PRO A 68 8.61 -20.13 1.93
C PRO A 68 7.67 -20.57 3.06
N ARG A 69 7.80 -19.97 4.24
CA ARG A 69 6.89 -20.20 5.36
C ARG A 69 6.10 -18.93 5.67
N ALA A 70 4.82 -19.09 5.97
CA ALA A 70 3.99 -17.98 6.39
C ALA A 70 4.41 -17.49 7.78
N LEU A 71 4.47 -16.17 7.94
CA LEU A 71 4.72 -15.48 9.21
C LEU A 71 3.43 -14.93 9.82
N THR A 72 2.45 -14.61 9.00
CA THR A 72 1.15 -14.06 9.45
C THR A 72 0.02 -14.90 8.88
N TYR A 73 -1.11 -14.88 9.60
CA TYR A 73 -2.33 -15.60 9.26
C TYR A 73 -3.53 -14.69 9.60
N LYS A 74 -4.73 -15.02 9.25
CA LYS A 74 -5.98 -14.34 9.55
C LYS A 74 -6.06 -12.89 9.04
N GLU A 75 -5.34 -11.96 9.71
CA GLU A 75 -5.38 -10.54 9.38
C GLU A 75 -4.35 -10.18 8.33
N SER A 76 -4.74 -9.34 7.36
CA SER A 76 -3.83 -8.87 6.32
C SER A 76 -2.64 -8.10 6.90
N ALA A 77 -1.46 -8.33 6.34
CA ALA A 77 -0.21 -7.70 6.72
C ALA A 77 0.51 -7.15 5.48
N SER A 78 1.12 -5.98 5.61
CA SER A 78 1.80 -5.29 4.50
C SER A 78 3.02 -4.50 4.97
N GLN A 79 3.81 -4.03 4.02
CA GLN A 79 5.00 -3.19 4.24
C GLN A 79 5.96 -3.76 5.30
N PRO A 80 6.50 -4.98 5.11
CA PRO A 80 7.46 -5.55 6.04
C PRO A 80 8.79 -4.82 5.97
N VAL A 81 9.38 -4.53 7.13
CA VAL A 81 10.70 -3.91 7.28
C VAL A 81 11.48 -4.66 8.34
N TRP A 82 12.70 -5.04 8.04
CA TRP A 82 13.60 -5.69 8.98
C TRP A 82 14.13 -4.72 10.04
N SER A 83 14.21 -5.18 11.28
CA SER A 83 15.05 -4.52 12.28
C SER A 83 16.53 -4.66 11.92
N PRO A 84 17.39 -3.69 12.26
CA PRO A 84 18.81 -3.73 11.91
C PRO A 84 19.57 -4.95 12.46
N ASP A 85 19.10 -5.52 13.57
CA ASP A 85 19.64 -6.74 14.17
C ASP A 85 19.14 -8.04 13.51
N GLY A 86 18.20 -7.94 12.54
CA GLY A 86 17.62 -9.07 11.84
C GLY A 86 16.69 -9.96 12.66
N LYS A 87 16.34 -9.58 13.91
CA LYS A 87 15.56 -10.44 14.80
C LYS A 87 14.06 -10.18 14.74
N LYS A 88 13.64 -9.05 14.21
CA LYS A 88 12.24 -8.63 14.16
C LYS A 88 11.87 -8.09 12.79
N ILE A 89 10.59 -8.16 12.49
CA ILE A 89 9.98 -7.53 11.31
C ILE A 89 8.91 -6.57 11.82
N ALA A 90 9.03 -5.29 11.43
CA ALA A 90 7.96 -4.32 11.54
C ALA A 90 7.04 -4.47 10.32
N PHE A 91 5.74 -4.39 10.49
CA PHE A 91 4.79 -4.48 9.39
C PHE A 91 3.49 -3.75 9.74
N LEU A 92 2.66 -3.50 8.73
CA LEU A 92 1.36 -2.88 8.92
C LEU A 92 0.25 -3.91 8.99
N ARG A 93 -0.69 -3.65 9.92
CA ARG A 93 -1.99 -4.32 10.02
C ARG A 93 -3.05 -3.29 10.33
N ALA A 94 -4.25 -3.44 9.77
CA ALA A 94 -5.36 -2.56 10.07
C ALA A 94 -5.93 -2.87 11.47
N VAL A 95 -6.18 -1.80 12.24
CA VAL A 95 -6.92 -1.83 13.51
C VAL A 95 -7.99 -0.75 13.40
N ASP A 96 -9.24 -1.12 13.54
CA ASP A 96 -10.39 -0.23 13.37
C ASP A 96 -10.35 0.56 12.04
N GLY A 97 -9.97 -0.13 10.96
CA GLY A 97 -9.89 0.44 9.62
C GLY A 97 -8.67 1.35 9.36
N LYS A 98 -7.77 1.52 10.32
CA LYS A 98 -6.55 2.33 10.18
C LYS A 98 -5.30 1.47 10.26
N PRO A 99 -4.29 1.72 9.39
CA PRO A 99 -3.02 1.00 9.48
C PRO A 99 -2.31 1.32 10.80
N GLN A 100 -1.79 0.29 11.45
CA GLN A 100 -0.94 0.42 12.63
C GLN A 100 0.28 -0.48 12.47
N ILE A 101 1.37 -0.12 13.13
CA ILE A 101 2.61 -0.88 13.06
C ILE A 101 2.61 -1.97 14.13
N PHE A 102 2.97 -3.17 13.70
CA PHE A 102 3.18 -4.34 14.54
C PHE A 102 4.62 -4.83 14.42
N PHE A 103 5.13 -5.41 15.48
CA PHE A 103 6.38 -6.15 15.47
C PHE A 103 6.09 -7.65 15.55
N LEU A 104 6.83 -8.41 14.76
CA LEU A 104 6.88 -9.86 14.84
C LEU A 104 8.32 -10.30 15.12
N SER A 105 8.51 -11.05 16.20
CA SER A 105 9.80 -11.71 16.48
C SER A 105 9.98 -12.93 15.61
N LEU A 106 11.16 -13.12 15.03
CA LEU A 106 11.49 -14.33 14.26
C LEU A 106 11.82 -15.53 15.16
N GLU A 107 12.06 -15.30 16.44
CA GLU A 107 12.24 -16.33 17.48
C GLU A 107 10.90 -16.97 17.90
N GLY A 108 9.78 -16.37 17.47
CA GLY A 108 8.42 -16.85 17.74
C GLY A 108 7.59 -15.85 18.54
N GLY A 109 6.32 -16.20 18.75
CA GLY A 109 5.34 -15.37 19.45
C GLY A 109 4.34 -14.73 18.51
N GLU A 110 3.33 -14.11 19.11
CA GLU A 110 2.31 -13.36 18.39
C GLU A 110 2.80 -11.94 18.05
N PRO A 111 2.34 -11.35 16.95
CA PRO A 111 2.64 -9.97 16.61
C PRO A 111 2.16 -9.00 17.70
N VAL A 112 3.02 -8.06 18.08
CA VAL A 112 2.74 -7.04 19.10
C VAL A 112 2.47 -5.71 18.42
N GLN A 113 1.34 -5.08 18.72
CA GLN A 113 1.00 -3.74 18.24
C GLN A 113 1.92 -2.69 18.89
N ILE A 114 2.60 -1.89 18.08
CA ILE A 114 3.54 -0.86 18.53
C ILE A 114 2.91 0.53 18.50
N THR A 115 2.10 0.82 17.48
CA THR A 115 1.44 2.12 17.35
C THR A 115 -0.05 2.03 17.62
N LYS A 116 -0.59 3.07 18.24
CA LYS A 116 -2.03 3.33 18.40
C LYS A 116 -2.33 4.76 17.98
N PHE A 117 -1.80 5.15 16.81
CA PHE A 117 -1.93 6.52 16.37
C PHE A 117 -3.29 6.75 15.72
N ARG A 118 -4.00 7.80 16.17
CA ARG A 118 -5.39 8.08 15.77
C ARG A 118 -5.61 8.31 14.28
N TYR A 119 -4.55 8.68 13.55
CA TYR A 119 -4.61 8.89 12.09
C TYR A 119 -4.01 7.73 11.30
N GLY A 120 -3.62 6.65 11.99
CA GLY A 120 -2.90 5.54 11.39
C GLY A 120 -1.40 5.80 11.27
N ALA A 121 -0.64 4.73 11.11
CA ALA A 121 0.81 4.76 10.94
C ALA A 121 1.19 3.92 9.74
N SER A 122 2.04 4.44 8.86
CA SER A 122 2.47 3.77 7.62
C SER A 122 3.97 4.01 7.37
N SER A 123 4.52 3.28 6.40
CA SER A 123 5.93 3.42 6.00
C SER A 123 6.92 3.34 7.17
N PRO A 124 6.91 2.24 7.96
CA PRO A 124 7.81 2.11 9.09
C PRO A 124 9.27 2.07 8.63
N GLN A 125 10.16 2.75 9.36
CA GLN A 125 11.60 2.74 9.14
C GLN A 125 12.33 2.70 10.48
N PHE A 126 13.25 1.77 10.64
CA PHE A 126 14.11 1.75 11.82
C PHE A 126 15.27 2.74 11.69
N SER A 127 15.69 3.33 12.82
CA SER A 127 16.99 3.96 12.90
C SER A 127 18.10 2.93 12.69
N PRO A 128 19.30 3.31 12.24
CA PRO A 128 20.41 2.38 11.99
C PRO A 128 20.81 1.53 13.21
N ASP A 129 20.64 2.07 14.41
CA ASP A 129 20.92 1.39 15.69
C ASP A 129 19.71 0.56 16.19
N GLY A 130 18.57 0.62 15.52
CA GLY A 130 17.35 -0.09 15.89
C GLY A 130 16.60 0.46 17.11
N SER A 131 17.10 1.57 17.70
CA SER A 131 16.52 2.15 18.93
C SER A 131 15.24 2.93 18.69
N GLN A 132 15.03 3.43 17.48
CA GLN A 132 13.88 4.26 17.11
C GLN A 132 13.17 3.69 15.89
N LEU A 133 11.87 4.00 15.78
CA LEU A 133 11.04 3.71 14.64
C LEU A 133 10.39 4.99 14.14
N LEU A 134 10.69 5.38 12.91
CA LEU A 134 10.02 6.46 12.20
C LEU A 134 8.83 5.88 11.43
N PHE A 135 7.77 6.64 11.36
CA PHE A 135 6.62 6.31 10.50
C PHE A 135 5.99 7.59 9.93
N SER A 136 5.20 7.45 8.89
CA SER A 136 4.39 8.51 8.32
C SER A 136 2.92 8.33 8.68
N ALA A 137 2.19 9.44 8.71
CA ALA A 137 0.73 9.44 8.84
C ALA A 137 0.12 10.51 7.94
N SER A 138 -1.03 10.22 7.36
CA SER A 138 -1.80 11.20 6.58
C SER A 138 -2.87 11.80 7.47
N VAL A 139 -2.81 13.11 7.65
CA VAL A 139 -3.79 13.87 8.44
C VAL A 139 -4.48 14.88 7.52
N SER A 140 -5.81 14.90 7.51
CA SER A 140 -6.53 15.92 6.75
C SER A 140 -6.28 17.31 7.35
N LEU A 141 -6.33 18.37 6.53
CA LEU A 141 -6.18 19.73 7.03
C LEU A 141 -7.25 20.06 8.08
N ALA A 142 -8.48 19.58 7.88
CA ALA A 142 -9.58 19.79 8.81
C ALA A 142 -9.33 19.14 10.19
N ASP A 143 -8.69 17.97 10.20
CA ASP A 143 -8.31 17.30 11.43
C ASP A 143 -7.09 17.94 12.07
N LEU A 144 -6.07 18.32 11.27
CA LEU A 144 -4.88 19.02 11.75
C LEU A 144 -5.23 20.32 12.46
N LEU A 145 -6.16 21.11 11.93
CA LEU A 145 -6.60 22.36 12.54
C LEU A 145 -7.29 22.19 13.89
N LYS A 146 -7.87 21.01 14.14
CA LYS A 146 -8.54 20.68 15.41
C LYS A 146 -7.61 19.98 16.41
N ASP A 147 -6.51 19.44 15.92
CA ASP A 147 -5.60 18.61 16.70
C ASP A 147 -4.56 19.46 17.43
N LYS A 148 -4.77 19.67 18.74
CA LYS A 148 -3.88 20.49 19.56
C LYS A 148 -2.51 19.88 19.82
N GLU A 149 -2.35 18.56 19.66
CA GLU A 149 -1.04 17.90 19.83
C GLU A 149 -0.17 18.06 18.59
N LEU A 150 -0.77 17.90 17.40
CA LEU A 150 -0.05 18.06 16.13
C LEU A 150 0.06 19.54 15.69
N ASN A 151 -0.89 20.38 16.09
CA ASN A 151 -0.93 21.79 15.74
C ASN A 151 -1.29 22.65 16.97
N PRO A 152 -0.38 22.76 17.95
CA PRO A 152 -0.63 23.44 19.21
C PRO A 152 -0.94 24.93 19.03
N THR A 153 -0.46 25.57 17.98
CA THR A 153 -0.69 26.98 17.66
C THR A 153 -1.93 27.24 16.83
N ALA A 154 -2.64 26.18 16.41
CA ALA A 154 -3.73 26.22 15.44
C ALA A 154 -3.35 26.98 14.13
N ALA A 155 -2.06 26.91 13.78
CA ALA A 155 -1.55 27.60 12.59
C ALA A 155 -2.15 26.98 11.32
N VAL A 156 -2.68 27.84 10.46
CA VAL A 156 -3.10 27.44 9.11
C VAL A 156 -1.84 27.39 8.24
N PRO A 157 -1.57 26.30 7.51
CA PRO A 157 -0.47 26.26 6.57
C PRO A 157 -0.56 27.44 5.59
N LYS A 158 0.50 28.22 5.51
CA LYS A 158 0.60 29.26 4.48
C LYS A 158 0.96 28.58 3.17
N TRP A 159 0.01 28.51 2.29
CA TRP A 159 0.30 28.15 0.90
C TRP A 159 1.19 29.23 0.28
N PRO A 160 2.03 28.91 -0.70
CA PRO A 160 2.71 29.92 -1.50
C PRO A 160 1.69 30.99 -1.92
N ALA A 161 2.05 32.25 -1.82
CA ALA A 161 1.17 33.39 -2.10
C ALA A 161 0.59 33.37 -3.52
N GLU A 162 1.24 32.66 -4.42
CA GLU A 162 0.75 32.35 -5.75
C GLU A 162 -0.12 31.10 -5.68
N LYS A 163 -1.40 31.27 -5.86
CA LYS A 163 -2.31 30.15 -6.13
C LYS A 163 -1.77 29.41 -7.36
N PRO A 164 -1.40 28.12 -7.27
CA PRO A 164 -0.87 27.44 -8.43
C PRO A 164 -1.91 27.48 -9.55
N GLY A 165 -1.65 28.31 -10.52
CA GLY A 165 -2.05 28.05 -11.88
C GLY A 165 -3.45 28.38 -12.34
N PHE A 166 -4.45 28.64 -11.50
CA PHE A 166 -5.79 28.88 -12.05
C PHE A 166 -5.89 30.25 -12.75
N GLU A 167 -5.31 31.31 -12.17
CA GLU A 167 -5.29 32.64 -12.78
C GLU A 167 -4.20 32.78 -13.85
N GLN A 168 -3.15 31.96 -13.77
CA GLN A 168 -2.01 32.00 -14.69
C GLN A 168 -2.12 30.96 -15.82
N ASN A 169 -2.93 29.91 -15.64
CA ASN A 169 -3.17 28.91 -16.65
C ASN A 169 -4.39 29.28 -17.48
N GLN A 170 -4.16 29.85 -18.65
CA GLN A 170 -5.21 30.27 -19.59
C GLN A 170 -6.16 29.11 -19.99
N PHE A 171 -5.70 27.86 -19.89
CA PHE A 171 -6.53 26.68 -20.18
C PHE A 171 -7.53 26.32 -19.07
N LEU A 172 -7.33 26.84 -17.86
CA LEU A 172 -8.26 26.66 -16.73
C LEU A 172 -9.20 27.87 -16.54
N GLN A 173 -9.00 28.95 -17.28
CA GLN A 173 -9.93 30.07 -17.28
C GLN A 173 -11.15 29.74 -18.14
N PRO A 174 -12.35 30.21 -17.73
CA PRO A 174 -13.51 30.05 -18.58
C PRO A 174 -13.25 30.66 -19.95
N ASN A 175 -13.51 29.88 -20.99
CA ASN A 175 -13.39 30.37 -22.36
C ASN A 175 -14.51 31.41 -22.62
N LYS A 176 -14.13 32.63 -22.99
CA LYS A 176 -15.06 33.71 -23.28
C LYS A 176 -15.30 33.94 -24.78
N ALA A 177 -14.61 33.15 -25.61
CA ALA A 177 -14.79 33.23 -27.06
C ALA A 177 -16.17 32.71 -27.48
N LEU A 178 -16.71 33.25 -28.56
CA LEU A 178 -17.92 32.70 -29.17
C LEU A 178 -17.59 31.39 -29.89
N PRO A 179 -18.39 30.32 -29.73
CA PRO A 179 -18.14 29.04 -30.40
C PRO A 179 -18.14 29.20 -31.93
N ASN A 180 -17.03 28.79 -32.55
CA ASN A 180 -16.92 28.79 -34.00
C ASN A 180 -15.99 27.64 -34.44
N PRO A 181 -16.49 26.63 -35.18
CA PRO A 181 -15.68 25.47 -35.57
C PRO A 181 -14.56 25.82 -36.56
N ASP A 182 -14.67 26.91 -37.28
CA ASP A 182 -13.72 27.39 -38.31
C ASP A 182 -12.99 28.66 -37.90
N GLY A 183 -13.04 29.01 -36.61
CA GLY A 183 -12.50 30.25 -36.09
C GLY A 183 -11.06 30.15 -35.57
N THR A 184 -10.72 31.03 -34.63
CA THR A 184 -9.45 31.03 -33.90
C THR A 184 -9.37 29.81 -32.96
N THR A 185 -8.17 29.53 -32.43
CA THR A 185 -7.96 28.42 -31.47
C THR A 185 -8.89 28.54 -30.26
N GLU A 186 -9.12 29.74 -29.77
CA GLU A 186 -10.03 30.03 -28.64
C GLU A 186 -11.49 29.78 -29.02
N GLU A 187 -11.91 30.17 -30.22
CA GLU A 187 -13.27 29.96 -30.71
C GLU A 187 -13.55 28.48 -31.01
N ILE A 188 -12.58 27.76 -31.61
CA ILE A 188 -12.66 26.31 -31.80
C ILE A 188 -12.76 25.58 -30.45
N ARG A 189 -11.96 26.01 -29.47
CA ARG A 189 -12.03 25.45 -28.14
C ARG A 189 -13.38 25.71 -27.47
N ALA A 190 -13.93 26.91 -27.61
CA ALA A 190 -15.28 27.22 -27.12
C ALA A 190 -16.38 26.39 -27.79
N TYR A 191 -16.15 25.94 -29.04
CA TYR A 191 -17.06 25.05 -29.75
C TYR A 191 -16.97 23.60 -29.26
N LEU A 192 -15.80 23.16 -28.75
CA LEU A 192 -15.57 21.78 -28.30
C LEU A 192 -15.87 21.56 -26.80
N GLU A 193 -15.95 22.60 -25.99
CA GLU A 193 -16.34 22.57 -24.57
C GLU A 193 -17.86 22.56 -24.38
#